data_6e94a6d0c31efc0611d353d5ef9c8ac1
#
_entry.id   6e94a6d0c31efc0611d353d5ef9c8ac1
#
_cell.length_a   1.000
_cell.length_b   1.000
_cell.length_c   1.000
_cell.angle_alpha   90.00
_cell.angle_beta   90.00
_cell.angle_gamma   90.00
#
_symmetry.space_group_name_H-M   'P 1'
#
loop_
_entity.id
_entity.type
_entity.pdbx_description
1 polymer ?
#
loop_
_entity_poly.entity_id
_entity_poly.type
_entity_poly.pdbx_seq_one_letter_code
_entity_poly.pdbx_strand_id
1 'polypeptide(L)'
;MSQQQIVIIGGGFTGTALAIHLARAGQAGLQVTVIEPRAQLAQGVAYGTTDPAHRINVPAGRMQLAGDEKGVFDRDYRASPGFRADPEALWHDGNVYPQRGEFGRWVNAQFVHYQQHSPVKLSHLRDSAVAFKNGVVTTASGQQIHADQVVLAISHPPPDLPALLRPLKGHPGLIANPWQRDALAQVAPDDRVAIIGSGLTMSDVVASLHRQQHRGKITVFSRRGQLPRANLSGSFENYTLDYGQPQSSTARGWLHRVRQEVKQAAALNLPWQLVLDDIRRNGQRIWQSLSLHEQQRFLHHLRPWWDVHRYRIAPQVSQVLSQQQASGQLNLLAARLIAAESDGATLRLTLRLRGGQSHMLEVKKVIVTTGPAHNALLNSNALLRQLHGDGVIQPDPLALGIEVNALSQTLNVNGEANPGLYVAGPAARGRFGELMGLPQVAEHAESVARQLLNALSLPVSERCPGSLTY
;
A
#
# COMPACT_ATOMS: atom_id res chain seq x y z
N MET A 1 -11.51 31.55 20.50
CA MET A 1 -10.95 30.19 20.50
C MET A 1 -9.59 30.26 19.85
N SER A 2 -8.54 29.70 20.46
CA SER A 2 -7.21 29.64 19.84
C SER A 2 -7.31 28.79 18.57
N GLN A 3 -6.69 29.26 17.50
CA GLN A 3 -6.63 28.56 16.23
C GLN A 3 -5.75 27.32 16.41
N GLN A 4 -6.27 26.12 16.07
CA GLN A 4 -5.56 24.87 16.21
C GLN A 4 -5.06 24.40 14.84
N GLN A 5 -3.79 23.94 14.78
CA GLN A 5 -3.13 23.55 13.54
C GLN A 5 -2.73 22.07 13.55
N ILE A 6 -3.26 21.30 12.60
CA ILE A 6 -2.80 19.94 12.28
C ILE A 6 -2.00 19.98 10.99
N VAL A 7 -0.81 19.39 11.00
CA VAL A 7 0.01 19.21 9.79
C VAL A 7 0.05 17.72 9.43
N ILE A 8 -0.39 17.39 8.22
CA ILE A 8 -0.35 16.03 7.66
C ILE A 8 0.78 15.98 6.63
N ILE A 9 1.75 15.09 6.87
CA ILE A 9 2.93 14.93 6.01
C ILE A 9 2.71 13.72 5.11
N GLY A 10 2.50 13.98 3.82
CA GLY A 10 2.14 13.02 2.79
C GLY A 10 0.67 13.14 2.38
N GLY A 11 0.44 13.51 1.13
CA GLY A 11 -0.87 13.70 0.50
C GLY A 11 -1.27 12.56 -0.43
N GLY A 12 -0.84 11.32 -0.15
CA GLY A 12 -1.40 10.14 -0.77
C GLY A 12 -2.82 9.86 -0.29
N PHE A 13 -3.38 8.69 -0.62
CA PHE A 13 -4.74 8.33 -0.19
C PHE A 13 -4.96 8.56 1.32
N THR A 14 -4.06 8.04 2.17
CA THR A 14 -4.23 8.08 3.63
C THR A 14 -4.27 9.50 4.18
N GLY A 15 -3.31 10.34 3.79
CA GLY A 15 -3.26 11.73 4.29
C GLY A 15 -4.42 12.58 3.79
N THR A 16 -4.86 12.34 2.54
CA THR A 16 -6.01 13.03 1.98
C THR A 16 -7.32 12.58 2.64
N ALA A 17 -7.50 11.27 2.85
CA ALA A 17 -8.66 10.73 3.56
C ALA A 17 -8.74 11.26 5.00
N LEU A 18 -7.61 11.30 5.71
CA LEU A 18 -7.51 11.88 7.05
C LEU A 18 -7.95 13.35 7.07
N ALA A 19 -7.45 14.17 6.13
CA ALA A 19 -7.86 15.58 6.01
C ALA A 19 -9.36 15.73 5.76
N ILE A 20 -9.94 14.86 4.92
CA ILE A 20 -11.39 14.84 4.65
C ILE A 20 -12.16 14.48 5.92
N HIS A 21 -11.72 13.48 6.71
CA HIS A 21 -12.40 13.13 7.97
C HIS A 21 -12.36 14.25 9.00
N LEU A 22 -11.23 14.95 9.11
CA LEU A 22 -11.12 16.14 9.97
C LEU A 22 -12.06 17.26 9.51
N ALA A 23 -12.17 17.46 8.20
CA ALA A 23 -13.09 18.45 7.64
C ALA A 23 -14.58 18.10 7.87
N ARG A 24 -14.93 16.82 7.78
CA ARG A 24 -16.29 16.31 8.07
C ARG A 24 -16.71 16.53 9.52
N ALA A 25 -15.77 16.48 10.44
CA ALA A 25 -16.04 16.75 11.85
C ALA A 25 -16.46 18.19 12.12
N GLY A 26 -16.15 19.13 11.20
CA GLY A 26 -16.69 20.48 11.19
C GLY A 26 -16.23 21.37 12.36
N GLN A 27 -15.12 21.07 13.03
CA GLN A 27 -14.64 21.83 14.18
C GLN A 27 -14.18 23.23 13.77
N ALA A 28 -14.92 24.26 14.17
CA ALA A 28 -14.57 25.64 13.90
C ALA A 28 -13.21 26.03 14.55
N GLY A 29 -12.38 26.80 13.83
CA GLY A 29 -11.06 27.21 14.29
C GLY A 29 -9.96 26.17 14.04
N LEU A 30 -10.28 25.00 13.50
CA LEU A 30 -9.30 24.00 13.10
C LEU A 30 -8.72 24.34 11.71
N GLN A 31 -7.41 24.31 11.59
CA GLN A 31 -6.68 24.35 10.33
C GLN A 31 -5.96 23.03 10.09
N VAL A 32 -6.03 22.53 8.86
CA VAL A 32 -5.34 21.30 8.43
C VAL A 32 -4.53 21.60 7.19
N THR A 33 -3.21 21.45 7.29
CA THR A 33 -2.29 21.59 6.17
C THR A 33 -1.76 20.24 5.76
N VAL A 34 -1.99 19.85 4.50
CA VAL A 34 -1.39 18.65 3.89
C VAL A 34 -0.14 19.06 3.13
N ILE A 35 1.02 18.55 3.52
CA ILE A 35 2.28 18.77 2.81
C ILE A 35 2.51 17.62 1.83
N GLU A 36 2.48 17.92 0.54
CA GLU A 36 2.66 16.96 -0.55
C GLU A 36 3.28 17.67 -1.77
N PRO A 37 4.42 17.21 -2.30
CA PRO A 37 5.06 17.88 -3.43
C PRO A 37 4.32 17.73 -4.77
N ARG A 38 3.47 16.70 -4.92
CA ARG A 38 2.68 16.52 -6.14
C ARG A 38 1.62 17.60 -6.28
N ALA A 39 1.25 17.89 -7.54
CA ALA A 39 0.24 18.90 -7.85
C ALA A 39 -1.17 18.55 -7.35
N GLN A 40 -1.49 17.26 -7.25
CA GLN A 40 -2.78 16.76 -6.82
C GLN A 40 -2.61 15.81 -5.64
N LEU A 41 -3.53 15.90 -4.69
CA LEU A 41 -3.62 15.00 -3.56
C LEU A 41 -4.23 13.64 -3.96
N ALA A 42 -4.25 12.70 -3.02
CA ALA A 42 -4.81 11.35 -3.13
C ALA A 42 -4.15 10.42 -4.16
N GLN A 43 -3.18 10.87 -4.91
CA GLN A 43 -2.53 10.06 -5.94
C GLN A 43 -1.56 9.03 -5.31
N GLY A 44 -0.55 9.49 -4.58
CA GLY A 44 0.46 8.60 -4.02
C GLY A 44 1.09 7.68 -5.09
N VAL A 45 1.66 6.57 -4.66
CA VAL A 45 2.20 5.54 -5.58
C VAL A 45 1.07 4.70 -6.19
N ALA A 46 -0.01 4.46 -5.44
CA ALA A 46 -1.07 3.53 -5.87
C ALA A 46 -2.03 4.13 -6.91
N TYR A 47 -2.37 5.42 -6.78
CA TYR A 47 -3.44 6.05 -7.56
C TYR A 47 -2.96 7.21 -8.44
N GLY A 48 -1.64 7.44 -8.50
CA GLY A 48 -1.04 8.47 -9.36
C GLY A 48 -0.64 7.98 -10.77
N THR A 49 -0.89 6.72 -11.07
CA THR A 49 -0.57 6.17 -12.40
C THR A 49 -1.50 6.71 -13.47
N THR A 50 -0.95 6.97 -14.66
CA THR A 50 -1.68 7.34 -15.88
C THR A 50 -1.79 6.18 -16.85
N ASP A 51 -1.22 5.01 -16.53
CA ASP A 51 -1.31 3.83 -17.40
C ASP A 51 -2.71 3.20 -17.29
N PRO A 52 -3.46 3.14 -18.41
CA PRO A 52 -4.81 2.58 -18.41
C PRO A 52 -4.88 1.08 -18.06
N ALA A 53 -3.77 0.36 -18.18
CA ALA A 53 -3.70 -1.05 -17.79
C ALA A 53 -3.77 -1.25 -16.27
N HIS A 54 -3.44 -0.22 -15.50
CA HIS A 54 -3.43 -0.29 -14.04
C HIS A 54 -4.84 -0.08 -13.46
N ARG A 55 -5.53 -1.16 -13.19
CA ARG A 55 -6.88 -1.14 -12.60
C ARG A 55 -6.83 -1.26 -11.08
N ILE A 56 -7.90 -0.79 -10.41
CA ILE A 56 -8.09 -1.08 -8.99
C ILE A 56 -8.22 -2.59 -8.79
N ASN A 57 -7.67 -3.08 -7.68
CA ASN A 57 -7.58 -4.52 -7.40
C ASN A 57 -8.83 -5.09 -6.70
N VAL A 58 -9.80 -4.26 -6.38
CA VAL A 58 -11.08 -4.64 -5.77
C VAL A 58 -12.20 -3.90 -6.52
N PRO A 59 -13.46 -4.42 -6.52
CA PRO A 59 -14.57 -3.72 -7.16
C PRO A 59 -14.74 -2.29 -6.62
N ALA A 60 -15.15 -1.36 -7.49
CA ALA A 60 -15.39 0.03 -7.13
C ALA A 60 -16.35 0.20 -5.93
N GLY A 61 -17.34 -0.67 -5.79
CA GLY A 61 -18.27 -0.68 -4.66
C GLY A 61 -17.63 -0.97 -3.30
N ARG A 62 -16.38 -1.45 -3.27
CA ARG A 62 -15.59 -1.67 -2.05
C ARG A 62 -14.52 -0.58 -1.83
N MET A 63 -14.41 0.38 -2.74
CA MET A 63 -13.49 1.52 -2.62
C MET A 63 -14.23 2.65 -1.92
N GLN A 64 -13.83 2.98 -0.70
CA GLN A 64 -14.55 3.91 0.17
C GLN A 64 -13.61 4.79 0.97
N LEU A 65 -14.07 5.99 1.36
CA LEU A 65 -13.38 6.89 2.29
C LEU A 65 -13.76 6.61 3.74
N ALA A 66 -15.00 6.23 4.00
CA ALA A 66 -15.53 5.93 5.32
C ALA A 66 -16.30 4.60 5.33
N GLY A 67 -16.44 3.99 6.51
CA GLY A 67 -17.07 2.68 6.66
C GLY A 67 -18.57 2.66 6.26
N ASP A 68 -19.25 3.78 6.37
CA ASP A 68 -20.68 3.98 6.03
C ASP A 68 -20.91 4.38 4.56
N GLU A 69 -19.86 4.68 3.78
CA GLU A 69 -19.96 5.14 2.39
C GLU A 69 -19.79 4.02 1.34
N LYS A 70 -20.32 2.84 1.63
CA LYS A 70 -20.25 1.72 0.68
C LYS A 70 -20.92 2.07 -0.66
N GLY A 71 -20.20 1.83 -1.77
CA GLY A 71 -20.73 2.01 -3.12
C GLY A 71 -20.79 3.45 -3.62
N VAL A 72 -20.42 4.46 -2.83
CA VAL A 72 -20.47 5.87 -3.26
C VAL A 72 -19.54 6.10 -4.46
N PHE A 73 -18.30 5.64 -4.39
CA PHE A 73 -17.38 5.75 -5.53
C PHE A 73 -17.89 5.01 -6.77
N ASP A 74 -18.44 3.81 -6.63
CA ASP A 74 -18.99 3.04 -7.77
C ASP A 74 -20.12 3.81 -8.47
N ARG A 75 -21.06 4.34 -7.70
CA ARG A 75 -22.16 5.17 -8.22
C ARG A 75 -21.64 6.40 -8.96
N ASP A 76 -20.74 7.15 -8.33
CA ASP A 76 -20.20 8.40 -8.88
C ASP A 76 -19.35 8.12 -10.14
N TYR A 77 -18.56 7.05 -10.14
CA TYR A 77 -17.76 6.65 -11.29
C TYR A 77 -18.65 6.24 -12.48
N ARG A 78 -19.71 5.44 -12.25
CA ARG A 78 -20.66 5.06 -13.32
C ARG A 78 -21.34 6.27 -13.96
N ALA A 79 -21.54 7.35 -13.22
CA ALA A 79 -22.09 8.61 -13.75
C ALA A 79 -21.04 9.45 -14.49
N SER A 80 -19.75 9.15 -14.35
CA SER A 80 -18.65 9.99 -14.84
C SER A 80 -18.36 9.82 -16.34
N PRO A 81 -17.69 10.81 -16.96
CA PRO A 81 -17.11 10.63 -18.29
C PRO A 81 -16.07 9.51 -18.36
N GLY A 82 -15.34 9.26 -17.27
CA GLY A 82 -14.33 8.21 -17.20
C GLY A 82 -14.91 6.81 -17.40
N PHE A 83 -16.09 6.54 -16.89
CA PHE A 83 -16.77 5.25 -17.13
C PHE A 83 -17.19 5.09 -18.60
N ARG A 84 -17.71 6.17 -19.23
CA ARG A 84 -18.07 6.13 -20.66
C ARG A 84 -16.87 5.94 -21.57
N ALA A 85 -15.70 6.44 -21.17
CA ALA A 85 -14.45 6.32 -21.92
C ALA A 85 -13.74 4.97 -21.71
N ASP A 86 -14.12 4.18 -20.69
CA ASP A 86 -13.49 2.91 -20.33
C ASP A 86 -14.51 1.76 -20.22
N PRO A 87 -15.05 1.26 -21.34
CA PRO A 87 -16.03 0.18 -21.31
C PRO A 87 -15.47 -1.13 -20.72
N GLU A 88 -14.16 -1.32 -20.76
CA GLU A 88 -13.48 -2.47 -20.13
C GLU A 88 -13.54 -2.46 -18.60
N ALA A 89 -13.86 -1.32 -17.97
CA ALA A 89 -14.02 -1.25 -16.54
C ALA A 89 -15.16 -2.13 -16.03
N LEU A 90 -16.23 -2.29 -16.80
CA LEU A 90 -17.37 -3.13 -16.46
C LEU A 90 -17.05 -4.61 -16.71
N TRP A 91 -17.11 -5.41 -15.67
CA TRP A 91 -16.95 -6.85 -15.77
C TRP A 91 -18.31 -7.55 -15.96
N HIS A 92 -18.31 -8.75 -16.53
CA HIS A 92 -19.54 -9.48 -16.87
C HIS A 92 -20.47 -9.82 -15.68
N ASP A 93 -19.95 -9.74 -14.44
CA ASP A 93 -20.72 -9.94 -13.21
C ASP A 93 -21.35 -8.64 -12.67
N GLY A 94 -21.25 -7.55 -13.42
CA GLY A 94 -21.76 -6.24 -13.04
C GLY A 94 -20.82 -5.41 -12.16
N ASN A 95 -19.74 -5.97 -11.65
CA ASN A 95 -18.71 -5.23 -10.92
C ASN A 95 -17.91 -4.32 -11.86
N VAL A 96 -17.45 -3.19 -11.32
CA VAL A 96 -16.66 -2.23 -12.07
C VAL A 96 -15.25 -2.13 -11.47
N TYR A 97 -14.24 -2.17 -12.34
CA TYR A 97 -12.82 -2.08 -11.99
C TYR A 97 -12.18 -0.92 -12.76
N PRO A 98 -12.36 0.34 -12.30
CA PRO A 98 -11.78 1.51 -12.94
C PRO A 98 -10.27 1.46 -13.03
N GLN A 99 -9.71 2.29 -13.91
CA GLN A 99 -8.30 2.64 -13.85
C GLN A 99 -7.98 3.28 -12.49
N ARG A 100 -6.81 2.98 -11.91
CA ARG A 100 -6.45 3.46 -10.56
C ARG A 100 -6.48 4.97 -10.42
N GLY A 101 -6.08 5.69 -11.45
CA GLY A 101 -6.11 7.15 -11.47
C GLY A 101 -7.49 7.75 -11.26
N GLU A 102 -8.57 7.05 -11.67
CA GLU A 102 -9.95 7.53 -11.46
C GLU A 102 -10.29 7.65 -9.99
N PHE A 103 -9.91 6.64 -9.18
CA PHE A 103 -10.12 6.71 -7.74
C PHE A 103 -9.32 7.84 -7.09
N GLY A 104 -8.06 8.04 -7.50
CA GLY A 104 -7.26 9.16 -7.01
C GLY A 104 -7.90 10.51 -7.34
N ARG A 105 -8.41 10.68 -8.56
CA ARG A 105 -9.13 11.91 -8.97
C ARG A 105 -10.40 12.13 -8.16
N TRP A 106 -11.17 11.08 -7.94
CA TRP A 106 -12.38 11.14 -7.13
C TRP A 106 -12.11 11.58 -5.69
N VAL A 107 -11.09 10.98 -5.02
CA VAL A 107 -10.70 11.35 -3.65
C VAL A 107 -10.18 12.79 -3.60
N ASN A 108 -9.40 13.22 -4.59
CA ASN A 108 -8.95 14.61 -4.68
C ASN A 108 -10.12 15.58 -4.85
N ALA A 109 -11.13 15.23 -5.64
CA ALA A 109 -12.35 16.04 -5.80
C ALA A 109 -13.12 16.16 -4.47
N GLN A 110 -13.19 15.10 -3.65
CA GLN A 110 -13.76 15.16 -2.31
C GLN A 110 -12.97 16.14 -1.41
N PHE A 111 -11.65 16.11 -1.45
CA PHE A 111 -10.83 17.07 -0.71
C PHE A 111 -11.12 18.51 -1.12
N VAL A 112 -11.17 18.81 -2.41
CA VAL A 112 -11.49 20.15 -2.93
C VAL A 112 -12.90 20.59 -2.51
N HIS A 113 -13.87 19.68 -2.54
CA HIS A 113 -15.21 19.95 -2.07
C HIS A 113 -15.21 20.40 -0.59
N TYR A 114 -14.56 19.66 0.30
CA TYR A 114 -14.48 20.02 1.72
C TYR A 114 -13.64 21.26 1.98
N GLN A 115 -12.61 21.52 1.16
CA GLN A 115 -11.82 22.74 1.23
C GLN A 115 -12.69 24.00 1.01
N GLN A 116 -13.72 23.88 0.17
CA GLN A 116 -14.61 24.99 -0.17
C GLN A 116 -15.82 25.14 0.78
N HIS A 117 -16.28 24.05 1.40
CA HIS A 117 -17.56 24.01 2.09
C HIS A 117 -17.46 23.69 3.60
N SER A 118 -16.31 23.21 4.09
CA SER A 118 -16.14 22.91 5.51
C SER A 118 -15.77 24.16 6.32
N PRO A 119 -16.22 24.29 7.59
CA PRO A 119 -15.70 25.30 8.51
C PRO A 119 -14.23 25.05 8.91
N VAL A 120 -13.70 23.84 8.70
CA VAL A 120 -12.29 23.53 8.86
C VAL A 120 -11.51 24.07 7.67
N LYS A 121 -10.46 24.83 7.93
CA LYS A 121 -9.62 25.40 6.87
C LYS A 121 -8.63 24.35 6.36
N LEU A 122 -8.93 23.73 5.21
CA LEU A 122 -8.04 22.80 4.53
C LEU A 122 -7.07 23.55 3.60
N SER A 123 -5.80 23.14 3.60
CA SER A 123 -4.79 23.64 2.66
C SER A 123 -3.89 22.52 2.17
N HIS A 124 -3.44 22.64 0.92
CA HIS A 124 -2.41 21.80 0.32
C HIS A 124 -1.17 22.64 0.09
N LEU A 125 -0.08 22.33 0.79
CA LEU A 125 1.22 22.93 0.58
C LEU A 125 2.05 22.03 -0.34
N ARG A 126 2.36 22.53 -1.55
CA ARG A 126 3.15 21.80 -2.55
C ARG A 126 4.63 21.86 -2.22
N ASP A 127 5.02 21.11 -1.18
CA ASP A 127 6.41 21.06 -0.71
C ASP A 127 6.66 19.68 -0.04
N SER A 128 7.89 19.48 0.41
CA SER A 128 8.30 18.29 1.17
C SER A 128 8.71 18.71 2.58
N ALA A 129 8.19 18.04 3.61
CA ALA A 129 8.68 18.24 4.97
C ALA A 129 10.06 17.57 5.12
N VAL A 130 11.03 18.31 5.69
CA VAL A 130 12.43 17.87 5.84
C VAL A 130 12.87 17.76 7.29
N ALA A 131 12.19 18.44 8.22
CA ALA A 131 12.43 18.35 9.65
C ALA A 131 11.17 18.64 10.46
N PHE A 132 11.12 18.10 11.68
CA PHE A 132 10.14 18.45 12.71
C PHE A 132 10.82 18.54 14.06
N LYS A 133 10.77 19.71 14.69
CA LYS A 133 11.38 19.96 15.99
C LYS A 133 10.60 21.01 16.78
N ASN A 134 10.37 20.79 18.07
CA ASN A 134 9.73 21.74 18.98
C ASN A 134 8.38 22.29 18.45
N GLY A 135 7.53 21.40 17.87
CA GLY A 135 6.23 21.81 17.32
C GLY A 135 6.30 22.55 15.99
N VAL A 136 7.47 22.60 15.34
CA VAL A 136 7.66 23.28 14.04
C VAL A 136 8.06 22.29 12.98
N VAL A 137 7.26 22.22 11.91
CA VAL A 137 7.60 21.49 10.68
C VAL A 137 8.32 22.43 9.74
N THR A 138 9.52 22.03 9.27
CA THR A 138 10.30 22.75 8.27
C THR A 138 10.18 22.05 6.92
N THR A 139 9.93 22.80 5.87
CA THR A 139 9.83 22.29 4.50
C THR A 139 11.13 22.47 3.72
N ALA A 140 11.24 21.82 2.57
CA ALA A 140 12.40 21.92 1.67
C ALA A 140 12.62 23.33 1.13
N SER A 141 11.55 24.13 0.96
CA SER A 141 11.64 25.55 0.58
C SER A 141 12.05 26.46 1.74
N GLY A 142 12.21 25.94 2.96
CA GLY A 142 12.55 26.71 4.17
C GLY A 142 11.35 27.28 4.92
N GLN A 143 10.12 27.01 4.50
CA GLN A 143 8.93 27.45 5.23
C GLN A 143 8.84 26.72 6.58
N GLN A 144 8.49 27.45 7.63
CA GLN A 144 8.25 26.93 8.97
C GLN A 144 6.76 27.00 9.31
N ILE A 145 6.21 25.88 9.81
CA ILE A 145 4.79 25.75 10.13
C ILE A 145 4.69 25.23 11.56
N HIS A 146 4.12 26.05 12.46
CA HIS A 146 3.78 25.61 13.80
C HIS A 146 2.61 24.63 13.74
N ALA A 147 2.70 23.52 14.46
CA ALA A 147 1.68 22.48 14.49
C ALA A 147 1.43 22.03 15.93
N ASP A 148 0.15 22.02 16.33
CA ASP A 148 -0.29 21.39 17.59
C ASP A 148 -0.21 19.88 17.50
N GLN A 149 -0.45 19.34 16.29
CA GLN A 149 -0.40 17.91 15.99
C GLN A 149 0.22 17.68 14.60
N VAL A 150 1.06 16.66 14.49
CA VAL A 150 1.68 16.25 13.22
C VAL A 150 1.32 14.79 12.94
N VAL A 151 0.94 14.50 11.70
CA VAL A 151 0.64 13.13 11.26
C VAL A 151 1.56 12.73 10.11
N LEU A 152 2.28 11.65 10.30
CA LEU A 152 3.09 11.00 9.28
C LEU A 152 2.19 10.06 8.45
N ALA A 153 1.67 10.54 7.32
CA ALA A 153 0.92 9.76 6.34
C ALA A 153 1.81 9.42 5.13
N ILE A 154 2.97 8.91 5.42
CA ILE A 154 4.07 8.70 4.48
C ILE A 154 3.85 7.49 3.58
N SER A 155 4.33 7.61 2.35
CA SER A 155 4.27 6.56 1.34
C SER A 155 5.26 5.43 1.61
N HIS A 156 5.09 4.32 0.88
CA HIS A 156 6.08 3.26 0.84
C HIS A 156 7.40 3.77 0.27
N PRO A 157 8.56 3.33 0.82
CA PRO A 157 9.85 3.63 0.23
C PRO A 157 9.97 2.98 -1.17
N PRO A 158 10.84 3.53 -2.04
CA PRO A 158 11.14 2.89 -3.32
C PRO A 158 11.58 1.43 -3.13
N PRO A 159 11.42 0.58 -4.18
CA PRO A 159 12.00 -0.76 -4.16
C PRO A 159 13.52 -0.71 -3.96
N ASP A 160 14.07 -1.61 -3.15
CA ASP A 160 15.52 -1.80 -3.10
C ASP A 160 15.96 -2.69 -4.26
N LEU A 161 17.06 -2.30 -4.89
CA LEU A 161 17.65 -3.09 -5.96
C LEU A 161 18.32 -4.33 -5.35
N PRO A 162 17.95 -5.55 -5.76
CA PRO A 162 18.61 -6.77 -5.30
C PRO A 162 20.14 -6.66 -5.41
N ALA A 163 20.87 -7.10 -4.40
CA ALA A 163 22.32 -6.92 -4.31
C ALA A 163 23.07 -7.39 -5.58
N LEU A 164 22.65 -8.51 -6.16
CA LEU A 164 23.24 -9.06 -7.40
C LEU A 164 22.99 -8.19 -8.65
N LEU A 165 22.04 -7.24 -8.61
CA LEU A 165 21.79 -6.30 -9.69
C LEU A 165 22.45 -4.94 -9.47
N ARG A 166 23.02 -4.68 -8.30
CA ARG A 166 23.67 -3.38 -8.02
C ARG A 166 24.80 -3.03 -9.00
N PRO A 167 25.65 -3.98 -9.44
CA PRO A 167 26.66 -3.69 -10.46
C PRO A 167 26.07 -3.23 -11.81
N LEU A 168 24.82 -3.59 -12.10
CA LEU A 168 24.10 -3.22 -13.33
C LEU A 168 23.30 -1.93 -13.19
N LYS A 169 23.43 -1.21 -12.08
CA LYS A 169 22.72 0.06 -11.87
C LYS A 169 23.10 1.07 -12.95
N GLY A 170 22.09 1.63 -13.63
CA GLY A 170 22.29 2.53 -14.77
C GLY A 170 22.39 1.83 -16.14
N HIS A 171 22.41 0.51 -16.19
CA HIS A 171 22.35 -0.22 -17.46
C HIS A 171 21.01 -0.02 -18.13
N PRO A 172 20.91 0.30 -19.46
CA PRO A 172 19.66 0.60 -20.14
C PRO A 172 18.69 -0.59 -20.24
N GLY A 173 19.18 -1.81 -20.02
CA GLY A 173 18.38 -3.01 -19.91
C GLY A 173 17.78 -3.24 -18.52
N LEU A 174 18.17 -2.48 -17.46
CA LEU A 174 17.70 -2.66 -16.10
C LEU A 174 16.65 -1.62 -15.72
N ILE A 175 15.40 -2.03 -15.56
CA ILE A 175 14.31 -1.20 -15.03
C ILE A 175 14.18 -1.50 -13.53
N ALA A 176 14.86 -0.70 -12.72
CA ALA A 176 14.91 -0.89 -11.27
C ALA A 176 13.59 -0.50 -10.57
N ASN A 177 12.84 0.44 -11.15
CA ASN A 177 11.53 0.86 -10.65
C ASN A 177 10.55 1.06 -11.80
N PRO A 178 9.61 0.12 -12.03
CA PRO A 178 8.64 0.20 -13.12
C PRO A 178 7.58 1.29 -12.91
N TRP A 179 7.49 1.87 -11.73
CA TRP A 179 6.57 2.97 -11.40
C TRP A 179 7.08 4.35 -11.83
N GLN A 180 8.34 4.45 -12.26
CA GLN A 180 8.83 5.68 -12.85
C GLN A 180 8.10 5.95 -14.16
N ARG A 181 7.84 7.23 -14.41
CA ARG A 181 7.18 7.66 -15.65
C ARG A 181 7.94 7.13 -16.86
N ASP A 182 7.22 6.60 -17.81
CA ASP A 182 7.75 6.07 -19.10
C ASP A 182 8.77 4.93 -18.94
N ALA A 183 8.93 4.33 -17.74
CA ALA A 183 9.89 3.25 -17.52
C ALA A 183 9.67 2.05 -18.46
N LEU A 184 8.42 1.69 -18.73
CA LEU A 184 8.07 0.57 -19.60
C LEU A 184 8.04 0.95 -21.10
N ALA A 185 8.02 2.24 -21.44
CA ALA A 185 8.05 2.69 -22.84
C ALA A 185 9.37 2.34 -23.56
N GLN A 186 10.44 2.07 -22.79
CA GLN A 186 11.73 1.65 -23.34
C GLN A 186 11.83 0.14 -23.61
N VAL A 187 10.76 -0.63 -23.41
CA VAL A 187 10.70 -2.06 -23.73
C VAL A 187 10.20 -2.18 -25.18
N ALA A 188 11.04 -2.70 -26.06
CA ALA A 188 10.64 -2.93 -27.44
C ALA A 188 9.63 -4.10 -27.55
N PRO A 189 8.76 -4.11 -28.58
CA PRO A 189 7.73 -5.14 -28.73
C PRO A 189 8.23 -6.58 -28.71
N ASP A 190 9.43 -6.82 -29.20
CA ASP A 190 10.00 -8.17 -29.33
C ASP A 190 11.12 -8.47 -28.33
N ASP A 191 11.37 -7.55 -27.37
CA ASP A 191 12.38 -7.77 -26.33
C ASP A 191 12.08 -9.02 -25.51
N ARG A 192 13.10 -9.81 -25.22
CA ARG A 192 13.00 -10.85 -24.19
C ARG A 192 13.12 -10.18 -22.84
N VAL A 193 12.13 -10.37 -21.97
CA VAL A 193 12.00 -9.69 -20.67
C VAL A 193 12.10 -10.68 -19.52
N ALA A 194 12.90 -10.39 -18.50
CA ALA A 194 12.85 -11.06 -17.21
C ALA A 194 12.23 -10.13 -16.16
N ILE A 195 11.28 -10.65 -15.37
CA ILE A 195 10.66 -9.91 -14.27
C ILE A 195 10.98 -10.59 -12.95
N ILE A 196 11.57 -9.84 -12.02
CA ILE A 196 11.96 -10.32 -10.69
C ILE A 196 10.88 -9.96 -9.68
N GLY A 197 10.17 -10.96 -9.18
CA GLY A 197 8.99 -10.82 -8.34
C GLY A 197 7.73 -11.19 -9.11
N SER A 198 6.79 -11.82 -8.46
CA SER A 198 5.55 -12.35 -9.09
C SER A 198 4.28 -11.86 -8.39
N GLY A 199 4.33 -10.67 -7.75
CA GLY A 199 3.22 -10.05 -7.04
C GLY A 199 2.40 -9.10 -7.90
N LEU A 200 1.68 -8.18 -7.24
CA LEU A 200 0.79 -7.20 -7.90
C LEU A 200 1.52 -6.30 -8.90
N THR A 201 2.72 -5.83 -8.55
CA THR A 201 3.51 -4.97 -9.45
C THR A 201 3.88 -5.69 -10.74
N MET A 202 4.22 -6.99 -10.67
CA MET A 202 4.45 -7.81 -11.85
C MET A 202 3.20 -7.90 -12.72
N SER A 203 2.03 -8.09 -12.10
CA SER A 203 0.76 -8.17 -12.83
C SER A 203 0.45 -6.88 -13.59
N ASP A 204 0.72 -5.72 -12.96
CA ASP A 204 0.57 -4.42 -13.61
C ASP A 204 1.57 -4.26 -14.78
N VAL A 205 2.84 -4.64 -14.59
CA VAL A 205 3.85 -4.61 -15.65
C VAL A 205 3.45 -5.47 -16.85
N VAL A 206 2.98 -6.69 -16.61
CA VAL A 206 2.53 -7.58 -17.70
C VAL A 206 1.31 -7.02 -18.42
N ALA A 207 0.35 -6.44 -17.68
CA ALA A 207 -0.82 -5.79 -18.27
C ALA A 207 -0.42 -4.58 -19.12
N SER A 208 0.53 -3.76 -18.68
CA SER A 208 1.07 -2.64 -19.44
C SER A 208 1.78 -3.10 -20.72
N LEU A 209 2.65 -4.10 -20.64
CA LEU A 209 3.34 -4.67 -21.80
C LEU A 209 2.35 -5.28 -22.80
N HIS A 210 1.30 -5.97 -22.33
CA HIS A 210 0.24 -6.49 -23.17
C HIS A 210 -0.48 -5.36 -23.93
N ARG A 211 -0.83 -4.28 -23.24
CA ARG A 211 -1.46 -3.10 -23.86
C ARG A 211 -0.55 -2.42 -24.88
N GLN A 212 0.77 -2.44 -24.67
CA GLN A 212 1.78 -1.95 -25.60
C GLN A 212 2.04 -2.93 -26.79
N GLN A 213 1.24 -4.00 -26.89
CA GLN A 213 1.38 -5.03 -27.94
C GLN A 213 2.74 -5.75 -27.91
N HIS A 214 3.30 -5.92 -26.73
CA HIS A 214 4.53 -6.68 -26.56
C HIS A 214 4.33 -8.15 -26.93
N ARG A 215 5.25 -8.69 -27.75
CA ARG A 215 5.21 -10.05 -28.31
C ARG A 215 6.35 -10.94 -27.83
N GLY A 216 7.42 -10.33 -27.31
CA GLY A 216 8.59 -11.04 -26.81
C GLY A 216 8.25 -11.94 -25.62
N LYS A 217 9.10 -12.94 -25.38
CA LYS A 217 8.96 -13.82 -24.22
C LYS A 217 9.17 -13.06 -22.92
N ILE A 218 8.27 -13.26 -21.95
CA ILE A 218 8.35 -12.73 -20.59
C ILE A 218 8.60 -13.89 -19.63
N THR A 219 9.74 -13.87 -18.93
CA THR A 219 10.02 -14.86 -17.88
C THR A 219 9.92 -14.17 -16.53
N VAL A 220 8.92 -14.55 -15.75
CA VAL A 220 8.74 -14.10 -14.37
C VAL A 220 9.34 -15.13 -13.43
N PHE A 221 10.10 -14.69 -12.45
CA PHE A 221 10.58 -15.60 -11.41
C PHE A 221 10.49 -15.01 -10.01
N SER A 222 10.18 -15.87 -9.08
CA SER A 222 10.17 -15.59 -7.65
C SER A 222 10.56 -16.83 -6.86
N ARG A 223 10.89 -16.67 -5.59
CA ARG A 223 11.30 -17.80 -4.72
C ARG A 223 10.28 -18.95 -4.68
N ARG A 224 9.02 -18.67 -4.88
CA ARG A 224 7.93 -19.67 -4.78
C ARG A 224 7.19 -19.91 -6.11
N GLY A 225 7.39 -19.09 -7.12
CA GLY A 225 6.71 -19.21 -8.42
C GLY A 225 5.18 -19.16 -8.28
N GLN A 226 4.65 -18.17 -7.57
CA GLN A 226 3.22 -18.01 -7.37
C GLN A 226 2.73 -16.69 -7.95
N LEU A 227 1.56 -16.71 -8.58
CA LEU A 227 0.87 -15.52 -9.06
C LEU A 227 -0.24 -15.09 -8.09
N PRO A 228 -0.57 -13.78 -8.01
CA PRO A 228 -1.75 -13.31 -7.33
C PRO A 228 -3.02 -13.99 -7.87
N ARG A 229 -3.97 -14.25 -7.00
CA ARG A 229 -5.25 -14.86 -7.38
C ARG A 229 -6.21 -13.80 -7.92
N ALA A 230 -7.13 -14.22 -8.77
CA ALA A 230 -8.23 -13.37 -9.23
C ALA A 230 -9.20 -13.06 -8.09
N ASN A 231 -9.89 -11.92 -8.22
CA ASN A 231 -11.04 -11.63 -7.37
C ASN A 231 -12.17 -12.65 -7.60
N LEU A 232 -13.04 -12.75 -6.59
CA LEU A 232 -14.27 -13.49 -6.70
C LEU A 232 -15.22 -12.77 -7.66
N SER A 233 -15.74 -13.49 -8.64
CA SER A 233 -16.82 -13.04 -9.51
C SER A 233 -18.18 -13.47 -8.94
N GLY A 234 -19.18 -12.61 -9.09
CA GLY A 234 -20.54 -12.83 -8.58
C GLY A 234 -20.78 -12.19 -7.22
N SER A 235 -22.03 -12.30 -6.77
CA SER A 235 -22.49 -11.83 -5.48
C SER A 235 -22.67 -13.01 -4.53
N PHE A 236 -22.08 -12.91 -3.36
CA PHE A 236 -22.17 -13.90 -2.30
C PHE A 236 -22.45 -13.23 -0.97
N GLU A 237 -23.15 -13.90 -0.09
CA GLU A 237 -23.26 -13.48 1.30
C GLU A 237 -21.91 -13.59 2.00
N ASN A 238 -21.72 -12.76 3.04
CA ASN A 238 -20.49 -12.80 3.82
C ASN A 238 -20.37 -14.13 4.56
N TYR A 239 -19.24 -14.79 4.42
CA TYR A 239 -18.86 -15.88 5.31
C TYR A 239 -18.39 -15.29 6.64
N THR A 240 -18.77 -15.91 7.74
CA THR A 240 -18.34 -15.47 9.09
C THR A 240 -17.84 -16.68 9.86
N LEU A 241 -16.59 -16.63 10.34
CA LEU A 241 -16.04 -17.63 11.24
C LEU A 241 -16.66 -17.47 12.65
N ASP A 242 -16.73 -18.57 13.38
CA ASP A 242 -17.10 -18.51 14.79
C ASP A 242 -15.95 -17.95 15.63
N TYR A 243 -16.07 -16.70 16.03
CA TYR A 243 -15.12 -16.01 16.92
C TYR A 243 -15.53 -16.09 18.40
N GLY A 244 -16.63 -16.74 18.74
CA GLY A 244 -17.06 -17.05 20.11
C GLY A 244 -16.24 -18.17 20.76
N GLN A 245 -15.66 -19.06 19.96
CA GLN A 245 -14.78 -20.13 20.42
C GLN A 245 -13.38 -19.61 20.76
N PRO A 246 -12.61 -20.30 21.60
CA PRO A 246 -11.21 -19.95 21.89
C PRO A 246 -10.40 -19.85 20.61
N GLN A 247 -9.74 -18.71 20.41
CA GLN A 247 -8.94 -18.45 19.23
C GLN A 247 -7.52 -19.00 19.40
N SER A 248 -6.91 -19.39 18.28
CA SER A 248 -5.50 -19.81 18.32
C SER A 248 -4.59 -18.63 18.68
N SER A 249 -3.65 -18.86 19.59
CA SER A 249 -2.58 -17.91 19.94
C SER A 249 -1.34 -18.07 19.05
N THR A 250 -1.35 -18.98 18.06
CA THR A 250 -0.19 -19.28 17.22
C THR A 250 -0.50 -19.14 15.74
N ALA A 251 0.49 -18.73 14.95
CA ALA A 251 0.39 -18.64 13.49
C ALA A 251 0.05 -20.01 12.84
N ARG A 252 0.61 -21.09 13.37
CA ARG A 252 0.31 -22.46 12.90
C ARG A 252 -1.14 -22.86 13.18
N GLY A 253 -1.64 -22.55 14.34
CA GLY A 253 -3.03 -22.87 14.71
C GLY A 253 -4.02 -22.07 13.84
N TRP A 254 -3.75 -20.81 13.56
CA TRP A 254 -4.53 -20.04 12.61
C TRP A 254 -4.49 -20.62 11.19
N LEU A 255 -3.32 -21.04 10.71
CA LEU A 255 -3.22 -21.73 9.41
C LEU A 255 -4.10 -22.99 9.37
N HIS A 256 -4.07 -23.78 10.44
CA HIS A 256 -4.89 -25.01 10.53
C HIS A 256 -6.38 -24.66 10.47
N ARG A 257 -6.81 -23.68 11.28
CA ARG A 257 -8.20 -23.23 11.30
C ARG A 257 -8.66 -22.69 9.94
N VAL A 258 -7.90 -21.80 9.31
CA VAL A 258 -8.24 -21.27 7.97
C VAL A 258 -8.43 -22.41 6.96
N ARG A 259 -7.58 -23.43 6.99
CA ARG A 259 -7.71 -24.60 6.10
C ARG A 259 -8.98 -25.42 6.37
N GLN A 260 -9.35 -25.57 7.63
CA GLN A 260 -10.60 -26.24 8.01
C GLN A 260 -11.81 -25.44 7.52
N GLU A 261 -11.84 -24.14 7.75
CA GLU A 261 -12.92 -23.25 7.30
C GLU A 261 -13.04 -23.23 5.77
N VAL A 262 -11.92 -23.20 5.03
CA VAL A 262 -11.94 -23.31 3.57
C VAL A 262 -12.52 -24.65 3.11
N LYS A 263 -12.21 -25.76 3.81
CA LYS A 263 -12.78 -27.08 3.51
C LYS A 263 -14.28 -27.12 3.80
N GLN A 264 -14.73 -26.51 4.91
CA GLN A 264 -16.16 -26.42 5.24
C GLN A 264 -16.92 -25.55 4.24
N ALA A 265 -16.36 -24.38 3.87
CA ALA A 265 -16.94 -23.53 2.84
C ALA A 265 -17.08 -24.28 1.50
N ALA A 266 -16.05 -25.05 1.10
CA ALA A 266 -16.10 -25.85 -0.12
C ALA A 266 -17.20 -26.93 -0.08
N ALA A 267 -17.46 -27.56 1.09
CA ALA A 267 -18.55 -28.50 1.27
C ALA A 267 -19.93 -27.85 1.13
N LEU A 268 -20.03 -26.54 1.34
CA LEU A 268 -21.23 -25.74 1.13
C LEU A 268 -21.27 -25.08 -0.27
N ASN A 269 -20.37 -25.45 -1.19
CA ASN A 269 -20.17 -24.83 -2.50
C ASN A 269 -19.84 -23.33 -2.43
N LEU A 270 -19.23 -22.87 -1.32
CA LEU A 270 -18.80 -21.49 -1.15
C LEU A 270 -17.33 -21.32 -1.53
N PRO A 271 -16.99 -20.23 -2.23
CA PRO A 271 -15.60 -19.95 -2.62
C PRO A 271 -14.70 -19.66 -1.41
N TRP A 272 -13.46 -20.14 -1.44
CA TRP A 272 -12.45 -19.92 -0.40
C TRP A 272 -12.17 -18.42 -0.12
N GLN A 273 -12.41 -17.55 -1.12
CA GLN A 273 -12.20 -16.11 -1.00
C GLN A 273 -13.04 -15.50 0.13
N LEU A 274 -14.24 -15.99 0.37
CA LEU A 274 -15.13 -15.52 1.43
C LEU A 274 -14.53 -15.75 2.82
N VAL A 275 -13.89 -16.90 3.03
CA VAL A 275 -13.18 -17.23 4.29
C VAL A 275 -12.02 -16.25 4.50
N LEU A 276 -11.21 -16.01 3.47
CA LEU A 276 -10.06 -15.10 3.57
C LEU A 276 -10.50 -13.64 3.73
N ASP A 277 -11.62 -13.26 3.14
CA ASP A 277 -12.19 -11.93 3.33
C ASP A 277 -12.68 -11.72 4.78
N ASP A 278 -13.21 -12.75 5.42
CA ASP A 278 -13.57 -12.72 6.85
C ASP A 278 -12.33 -12.63 7.76
N ILE A 279 -11.34 -13.47 7.53
CA ILE A 279 -10.03 -13.37 8.23
C ILE A 279 -9.44 -11.97 8.08
N ARG A 280 -9.55 -11.37 6.90
CA ARG A 280 -9.06 -10.01 6.64
C ARG A 280 -9.83 -8.95 7.44
N ARG A 281 -11.18 -9.04 7.50
CA ARG A 281 -11.99 -8.12 8.32
C ARG A 281 -11.59 -8.14 9.79
N ASN A 282 -11.21 -9.32 10.30
CA ASN A 282 -10.75 -9.53 11.66
C ASN A 282 -9.23 -9.47 11.82
N GLY A 283 -8.51 -9.13 10.75
CA GLY A 283 -7.05 -9.24 10.65
C GLY A 283 -6.30 -8.46 11.71
N GLN A 284 -6.73 -7.25 12.05
CA GLN A 284 -6.12 -6.45 13.11
C GLN A 284 -6.23 -7.15 14.49
N ARG A 285 -7.42 -7.63 14.85
CA ARG A 285 -7.64 -8.34 16.12
C ARG A 285 -6.81 -9.62 16.21
N ILE A 286 -6.78 -10.39 15.12
CA ILE A 286 -5.98 -11.61 15.03
C ILE A 286 -4.49 -11.27 15.19
N TRP A 287 -4.00 -10.26 14.47
CA TRP A 287 -2.62 -9.83 14.53
C TRP A 287 -2.19 -9.41 15.94
N GLN A 288 -3.01 -8.60 16.61
CA GLN A 288 -2.75 -8.10 17.95
C GLN A 288 -2.85 -9.17 19.04
N SER A 289 -3.55 -10.28 18.79
CA SER A 289 -3.63 -11.42 19.71
C SER A 289 -2.42 -12.35 19.63
N LEU A 290 -1.61 -12.25 18.57
CA LEU A 290 -0.39 -13.02 18.43
C LEU A 290 0.77 -12.37 19.20
N SER A 291 1.59 -13.19 19.89
CA SER A 291 2.84 -12.71 20.44
C SER A 291 3.79 -12.25 19.34
N LEU A 292 4.77 -11.38 19.65
CA LEU A 292 5.79 -10.92 18.72
C LEU A 292 6.48 -12.10 18.01
N HIS A 293 6.80 -13.16 18.73
CA HIS A 293 7.39 -14.38 18.18
C HIS A 293 6.49 -15.03 17.11
N GLU A 294 5.19 -15.14 17.37
CA GLU A 294 4.24 -15.73 16.40
C GLU A 294 3.98 -14.81 15.20
N GLN A 295 4.01 -13.49 15.39
CA GLN A 295 4.00 -12.52 14.30
C GLN A 295 5.24 -12.68 13.39
N GLN A 296 6.43 -12.84 13.98
CA GLN A 296 7.67 -13.11 13.24
C GLN A 296 7.58 -14.44 12.47
N ARG A 297 7.03 -15.50 13.08
CA ARG A 297 6.82 -16.80 12.43
C ARG A 297 5.85 -16.68 11.25
N PHE A 298 4.77 -15.93 11.42
CA PHE A 298 3.85 -15.65 10.31
C PHE A 298 4.56 -14.94 9.15
N LEU A 299 5.29 -13.87 9.43
CA LEU A 299 6.01 -13.12 8.40
C LEU A 299 7.05 -13.97 7.68
N HIS A 300 7.77 -14.83 8.40
CA HIS A 300 8.81 -15.67 7.82
C HIS A 300 8.26 -16.83 6.98
N HIS A 301 7.20 -17.51 7.47
CA HIS A 301 6.74 -18.76 6.89
C HIS A 301 5.45 -18.64 6.07
N LEU A 302 4.48 -17.81 6.52
CA LEU A 302 3.12 -17.79 5.98
C LEU A 302 2.81 -16.58 5.11
N ARG A 303 3.49 -15.44 5.31
CA ARG A 303 3.22 -14.21 4.57
C ARG A 303 3.15 -14.40 3.05
N PRO A 304 4.09 -15.12 2.38
CA PRO A 304 3.99 -15.27 0.92
C PRO A 304 2.75 -16.03 0.45
N TRP A 305 2.22 -16.93 1.28
CA TRP A 305 0.96 -17.65 1.02
C TRP A 305 -0.24 -16.75 1.28
N TRP A 306 -0.20 -15.99 2.38
CA TRP A 306 -1.21 -14.99 2.67
C TRP A 306 -1.31 -13.97 1.56
N ASP A 307 -0.18 -13.38 1.15
CA ASP A 307 -0.12 -12.30 0.18
C ASP A 307 -0.77 -12.69 -1.16
N VAL A 308 -0.49 -13.87 -1.72
CA VAL A 308 -1.06 -14.28 -3.02
C VAL A 308 -2.56 -14.54 -2.99
N HIS A 309 -3.12 -14.90 -1.83
CA HIS A 309 -4.55 -15.12 -1.67
C HIS A 309 -5.31 -13.86 -1.24
N ARG A 310 -4.64 -13.00 -0.49
CA ARG A 310 -5.20 -11.76 0.05
C ARG A 310 -5.11 -10.61 -0.95
N TYR A 311 -3.96 -10.44 -1.62
CA TYR A 311 -3.75 -9.40 -2.62
C TYR A 311 -4.13 -9.92 -4.01
N ARG A 312 -5.44 -9.93 -4.26
CA ARG A 312 -6.01 -10.36 -5.54
C ARG A 312 -5.91 -9.25 -6.58
N ILE A 313 -6.07 -9.61 -7.84
CA ILE A 313 -6.01 -8.70 -8.99
C ILE A 313 -7.38 -8.55 -9.66
N ALA A 314 -7.55 -7.45 -10.38
CA ALA A 314 -8.73 -7.24 -11.22
C ALA A 314 -8.89 -8.40 -12.22
N PRO A 315 -10.13 -8.82 -12.54
CA PRO A 315 -10.36 -9.95 -13.45
C PRO A 315 -9.79 -9.69 -14.86
N GLN A 316 -9.81 -8.45 -15.35
CA GLN A 316 -9.21 -8.07 -16.63
C GLN A 316 -7.70 -8.38 -16.64
N VAL A 317 -6.98 -8.01 -15.55
CA VAL A 317 -5.54 -8.29 -15.43
C VAL A 317 -5.30 -9.79 -15.30
N SER A 318 -6.14 -10.51 -14.54
CA SER A 318 -6.07 -11.97 -14.41
C SER A 318 -6.26 -12.67 -15.76
N GLN A 319 -7.17 -12.18 -16.59
CA GLN A 319 -7.39 -12.70 -17.94
C GLN A 319 -6.16 -12.54 -18.81
N VAL A 320 -5.52 -11.37 -18.81
CA VAL A 320 -4.27 -11.13 -19.53
C VAL A 320 -3.18 -12.11 -19.12
N LEU A 321 -2.96 -12.27 -17.80
CA LEU A 321 -1.96 -13.23 -17.30
C LEU A 321 -2.24 -14.66 -17.77
N SER A 322 -3.51 -15.09 -17.69
CA SER A 322 -3.93 -16.44 -18.10
C SER A 322 -3.74 -16.66 -19.61
N GLN A 323 -4.12 -15.69 -20.44
CA GLN A 323 -3.95 -15.74 -21.89
C GLN A 323 -2.47 -15.83 -22.29
N GLN A 324 -1.61 -15.01 -21.69
CA GLN A 324 -0.19 -15.03 -21.97
C GLN A 324 0.51 -16.30 -21.48
N GLN A 325 0.06 -16.88 -20.37
CA GLN A 325 0.54 -18.21 -19.93
C GLN A 325 0.09 -19.31 -20.91
N ALA A 326 -1.17 -19.30 -21.33
CA ALA A 326 -1.70 -20.30 -22.25
C ALA A 326 -1.03 -20.24 -23.65
N SER A 327 -0.66 -19.04 -24.12
CA SER A 327 0.09 -18.86 -25.38
C SER A 327 1.59 -19.19 -25.27
N GLY A 328 2.10 -19.41 -24.05
CA GLY A 328 3.54 -19.62 -23.82
C GLY A 328 4.38 -18.35 -23.88
N GLN A 329 3.79 -17.17 -23.99
CA GLN A 329 4.48 -15.89 -23.95
C GLN A 329 4.98 -15.57 -22.53
N LEU A 330 4.14 -15.84 -21.50
CA LEU A 330 4.48 -15.66 -20.08
C LEU A 330 4.90 -17.00 -19.45
N ASN A 331 6.14 -17.08 -19.00
CA ASN A 331 6.66 -18.23 -18.27
C ASN A 331 6.93 -17.86 -16.79
N LEU A 332 6.48 -18.70 -15.84
CA LEU A 332 6.65 -18.49 -14.41
C LEU A 332 7.56 -19.54 -13.80
N LEU A 333 8.63 -19.11 -13.15
CA LEU A 333 9.63 -19.98 -12.53
C LEU A 333 9.68 -19.80 -11.00
N ALA A 334 9.74 -20.92 -10.29
CA ALA A 334 10.14 -20.94 -8.88
C ALA A 334 11.68 -20.97 -8.81
N ALA A 335 12.30 -19.79 -8.66
CA ALA A 335 13.75 -19.66 -8.76
C ALA A 335 14.30 -18.51 -7.90
N ARG A 336 15.60 -18.52 -7.69
CA ARG A 336 16.38 -17.43 -7.08
C ARG A 336 17.45 -16.96 -8.06
N LEU A 337 17.66 -15.66 -8.14
CA LEU A 337 18.82 -15.09 -8.84
C LEU A 337 20.09 -15.45 -8.08
N ILE A 338 21.12 -15.95 -8.77
CA ILE A 338 22.43 -16.27 -8.19
C ILE A 338 23.58 -15.52 -8.86
N ALA A 339 23.41 -15.04 -10.10
CA ALA A 339 24.33 -14.12 -10.76
C ALA A 339 23.59 -13.28 -11.80
N ALA A 340 24.12 -12.09 -12.07
CA ALA A 340 23.63 -11.20 -13.12
C ALA A 340 24.83 -10.47 -13.74
N GLU A 341 24.93 -10.54 -15.06
CA GLU A 341 26.02 -9.98 -15.85
C GLU A 341 25.48 -9.26 -17.05
N SER A 342 26.26 -8.35 -17.62
CA SER A 342 25.96 -7.67 -18.87
C SER A 342 27.00 -8.05 -19.92
N ASP A 343 26.53 -8.34 -21.11
CA ASP A 343 27.33 -8.46 -22.32
C ASP A 343 26.86 -7.39 -23.32
N GLY A 344 27.29 -6.15 -23.06
CA GLY A 344 26.85 -5.00 -23.84
C GLY A 344 25.34 -4.74 -23.76
N ALA A 345 24.60 -5.03 -24.81
CA ALA A 345 23.14 -4.77 -24.89
C ALA A 345 22.30 -5.91 -24.31
N THR A 346 22.89 -7.01 -23.87
CA THR A 346 22.19 -8.21 -23.35
C THR A 346 22.53 -8.43 -21.90
N LEU A 347 21.52 -8.77 -21.10
CA LEU A 347 21.67 -9.14 -19.71
C LEU A 347 21.57 -10.67 -19.57
N ARG A 348 22.53 -11.25 -18.88
CA ARG A 348 22.58 -12.69 -18.58
C ARG A 348 22.31 -12.91 -17.12
N LEU A 349 21.21 -13.62 -16.83
CA LEU A 349 20.82 -13.97 -15.46
C LEU A 349 21.03 -15.47 -15.23
N THR A 350 21.75 -15.83 -14.18
CA THR A 350 21.83 -17.21 -13.73
C THR A 350 20.87 -17.42 -12.56
N LEU A 351 19.94 -18.35 -12.74
CA LEU A 351 18.90 -18.68 -11.76
C LEU A 351 19.18 -20.06 -11.16
N ARG A 352 18.87 -20.22 -9.88
CA ARG A 352 18.74 -21.54 -9.23
C ARG A 352 17.27 -21.88 -9.11
N LEU A 353 16.81 -22.88 -9.83
CA LEU A 353 15.45 -23.38 -9.74
C LEU A 353 15.20 -24.05 -8.37
N ARG A 354 13.93 -24.16 -7.99
CA ARG A 354 13.54 -24.79 -6.72
C ARG A 354 14.06 -26.22 -6.57
N GLY A 355 14.22 -26.96 -7.66
CA GLY A 355 14.82 -28.30 -7.72
C GLY A 355 16.36 -28.33 -7.64
N GLY A 356 17.02 -27.17 -7.48
CA GLY A 356 18.48 -27.07 -7.36
C GLY A 356 19.23 -26.89 -8.69
N GLN A 357 18.57 -27.09 -9.83
CA GLN A 357 19.16 -26.95 -11.15
C GLN A 357 19.49 -25.49 -11.47
N SER A 358 20.59 -25.27 -12.17
CA SER A 358 20.94 -23.96 -12.73
C SER A 358 20.19 -23.72 -14.03
N HIS A 359 19.69 -22.50 -14.22
CA HIS A 359 19.00 -22.07 -15.44
C HIS A 359 19.52 -20.71 -15.86
N MET A 360 19.93 -20.57 -17.10
CA MET A 360 20.44 -19.31 -17.64
C MET A 360 19.38 -18.64 -18.50
N LEU A 361 19.19 -17.34 -18.30
CA LEU A 361 18.31 -16.50 -19.12
C LEU A 361 19.15 -15.40 -19.76
N GLU A 362 19.00 -15.25 -21.06
CA GLU A 362 19.49 -14.10 -21.82
C GLU A 362 18.31 -13.22 -22.21
N VAL A 363 18.34 -11.96 -21.79
CA VAL A 363 17.23 -11.02 -21.96
C VAL A 363 17.73 -9.63 -22.35
N LYS A 364 16.88 -8.85 -22.96
CA LYS A 364 17.12 -7.43 -23.28
C LYS A 364 16.75 -6.52 -22.10
N LYS A 365 15.73 -6.91 -21.34
CA LYS A 365 15.24 -6.13 -20.20
C LYS A 365 15.07 -6.98 -18.97
N VAL A 366 15.48 -6.41 -17.82
CA VAL A 366 15.23 -6.95 -16.49
C VAL A 366 14.40 -5.93 -15.73
N ILE A 367 13.22 -6.32 -15.26
CA ILE A 367 12.30 -5.44 -14.54
C ILE A 367 12.19 -5.93 -13.08
N VAL A 368 12.44 -5.03 -12.13
CA VAL A 368 12.41 -5.36 -10.69
C VAL A 368 11.03 -5.02 -10.12
N THR A 369 10.33 -6.03 -9.62
CA THR A 369 8.98 -5.90 -9.02
C THR A 369 8.91 -6.49 -7.62
N THR A 370 10.00 -6.43 -6.86
CA THR A 370 10.13 -7.06 -5.53
C THR A 370 9.36 -6.33 -4.41
N GLY A 371 8.75 -5.19 -4.72
CA GLY A 371 7.99 -4.39 -3.76
C GLY A 371 8.87 -3.41 -2.97
N PRO A 372 8.25 -2.58 -2.11
CA PRO A 372 8.94 -1.52 -1.37
C PRO A 372 9.89 -2.07 -0.30
N ALA A 373 10.99 -1.35 -0.08
CA ALA A 373 12.02 -1.68 0.92
C ALA A 373 11.60 -1.19 2.31
N HIS A 374 10.64 -1.84 2.95
CA HIS A 374 10.08 -1.40 4.24
C HIS A 374 11.12 -1.26 5.36
N ASN A 375 12.13 -2.11 5.39
CA ASN A 375 13.24 -2.04 6.33
C ASN A 375 14.11 -0.78 6.16
N ALA A 376 14.00 -0.08 5.04
CA ALA A 376 14.71 1.17 4.77
C ALA A 376 13.83 2.42 4.99
N LEU A 377 12.61 2.25 5.51
CA LEU A 377 11.64 3.35 5.63
C LEU A 377 12.20 4.56 6.36
N LEU A 378 12.82 4.37 7.54
CA LEU A 378 13.33 5.47 8.36
C LEU A 378 14.50 6.24 7.72
N ASN A 379 15.14 5.64 6.72
CA ASN A 379 16.21 6.27 5.93
C ASN A 379 15.73 6.81 4.57
N SER A 380 14.43 6.68 4.25
CA SER A 380 13.91 6.95 2.91
C SER A 380 13.86 8.45 2.55
N ASN A 381 13.75 9.34 3.54
CA ASN A 381 13.71 10.79 3.32
C ASN A 381 14.39 11.56 4.48
N ALA A 382 14.56 12.87 4.29
CA ALA A 382 15.27 13.75 5.26
C ALA A 382 14.57 13.81 6.62
N LEU A 383 13.24 13.99 6.61
CA LEU A 383 12.45 14.09 7.84
C LEU A 383 12.55 12.82 8.70
N LEU A 384 12.37 11.63 8.09
CA LEU A 384 12.43 10.38 8.83
C LEU A 384 13.82 10.10 9.37
N ARG A 385 14.88 10.44 8.61
CA ARG A 385 16.25 10.35 9.09
C ARG A 385 16.51 11.27 10.29
N GLN A 386 16.01 12.51 10.23
CA GLN A 386 16.13 13.45 11.35
C GLN A 386 15.39 12.93 12.58
N LEU A 387 14.11 12.56 12.46
CA LEU A 387 13.32 12.08 13.59
C LEU A 387 13.90 10.80 14.21
N HIS A 388 14.43 9.90 13.38
CA HIS A 388 15.08 8.68 13.84
C HIS A 388 16.44 8.98 14.50
N GLY A 389 17.24 9.85 13.89
CA GLY A 389 18.54 10.28 14.45
C GLY A 389 18.42 11.00 15.78
N ASP A 390 17.35 11.77 15.97
CA ASP A 390 17.05 12.49 17.22
C ASP A 390 16.35 11.56 18.27
N GLY A 391 16.10 10.29 17.92
CA GLY A 391 15.46 9.32 18.81
C GLY A 391 13.96 9.54 19.01
N VAL A 392 13.32 10.40 18.21
CA VAL A 392 11.88 10.73 18.30
C VAL A 392 11.03 9.57 17.78
N ILE A 393 11.50 8.85 16.76
CA ILE A 393 10.84 7.66 16.24
C ILE A 393 11.81 6.47 16.18
N GLN A 394 11.27 5.27 16.20
CA GLN A 394 12.04 4.04 16.03
C GLN A 394 11.31 3.05 15.10
N PRO A 395 12.04 2.09 14.50
CA PRO A 395 11.41 1.04 13.71
C PRO A 395 10.57 0.14 14.63
N ASP A 396 9.44 -0.36 14.13
CA ASP A 396 8.71 -1.39 14.86
C ASP A 396 9.53 -2.70 14.94
N PRO A 397 9.29 -3.55 15.96
CA PRO A 397 10.08 -4.77 16.20
C PRO A 397 10.06 -5.78 15.04
N LEU A 398 9.15 -5.62 14.08
CA LEU A 398 8.99 -6.48 12.90
C LEU A 398 9.61 -5.85 11.64
N ALA A 399 10.18 -4.65 11.75
CA ALA A 399 10.73 -3.86 10.65
C ALA A 399 9.72 -3.65 9.50
N LEU A 400 8.44 -3.44 9.87
CA LEU A 400 7.35 -3.20 8.92
C LEU A 400 7.04 -1.72 8.74
N GLY A 401 7.44 -0.88 9.70
CA GLY A 401 7.16 0.55 9.70
C GLY A 401 7.75 1.26 10.90
N ILE A 402 7.01 2.24 11.42
CA ILE A 402 7.33 3.04 12.61
C ILE A 402 6.61 2.41 13.81
N GLU A 403 7.29 2.32 14.94
CA GLU A 403 6.67 1.84 16.16
C GLU A 403 5.67 2.86 16.70
N VAL A 404 4.45 2.39 16.98
CA VAL A 404 3.34 3.21 17.48
C VAL A 404 2.57 2.50 18.60
N ASN A 405 1.91 3.29 19.45
CA ASN A 405 0.98 2.78 20.45
C ASN A 405 -0.43 2.49 19.85
N ALA A 406 -1.38 2.10 20.68
CA ALA A 406 -2.76 1.82 20.27
C ALA A 406 -3.51 3.07 19.76
N LEU A 407 -3.05 4.27 20.11
CA LEU A 407 -3.57 5.54 19.62
C LEU A 407 -2.86 6.06 18.37
N SER A 408 -2.04 5.23 17.73
CA SER A 408 -1.23 5.62 16.54
C SER A 408 -0.20 6.72 16.82
N GLN A 409 0.10 7.05 18.07
CA GLN A 409 1.19 7.94 18.43
C GLN A 409 2.53 7.21 18.27
N THR A 410 3.54 7.89 17.73
CA THR A 410 4.89 7.32 17.61
C THR A 410 5.49 7.07 19.00
N LEU A 411 6.35 6.05 19.10
CA LEU A 411 7.16 5.80 20.27
C LEU A 411 8.60 6.25 20.02
N ASN A 412 9.19 6.91 21.02
CA ASN A 412 10.60 7.30 21.02
C ASN A 412 11.51 6.08 21.34
N VAL A 413 12.81 6.26 21.30
CA VAL A 413 13.80 5.20 21.58
C VAL A 413 13.70 4.61 23.00
N ASN A 414 13.05 5.31 23.94
CA ASN A 414 12.79 4.82 25.29
C ASN A 414 11.44 4.08 25.41
N GLY A 415 10.67 3.98 24.30
CA GLY A 415 9.34 3.37 24.28
C GLY A 415 8.23 4.28 24.80
N GLU A 416 8.49 5.58 24.98
CA GLU A 416 7.52 6.57 25.42
C GLU A 416 6.77 7.16 24.25
N ALA A 417 5.46 7.42 24.42
CA ALA A 417 4.64 8.01 23.37
C ALA A 417 4.94 9.50 23.15
N ASN A 418 4.94 9.93 21.90
CA ASN A 418 5.01 11.34 21.52
C ASN A 418 3.58 11.90 21.36
N PRO A 419 3.04 12.69 22.30
CA PRO A 419 1.62 13.07 22.31
C PRO A 419 1.17 13.88 21.09
N GLY A 420 2.10 14.56 20.41
CA GLY A 420 1.82 15.42 19.25
C GLY A 420 2.19 14.81 17.89
N LEU A 421 2.68 13.56 17.84
CA LEU A 421 3.18 12.96 16.61
C LEU A 421 2.53 11.58 16.36
N TYR A 422 1.80 11.49 15.26
CA TYR A 422 1.01 10.31 14.90
C TYR A 422 1.48 9.69 13.58
N VAL A 423 1.10 8.43 13.37
CA VAL A 423 1.26 7.74 12.08
C VAL A 423 -0.09 7.29 11.56
N ALA A 424 -0.43 7.63 10.32
CA ALA A 424 -1.62 7.12 9.65
C ALA A 424 -1.24 6.23 8.45
N GLY A 425 -1.93 5.09 8.33
CA GLY A 425 -1.79 4.17 7.20
C GLY A 425 -0.64 3.17 7.32
N PRO A 426 -0.07 2.73 6.18
CA PRO A 426 0.80 1.54 6.12
C PRO A 426 2.05 1.56 6.99
N ALA A 427 2.56 2.75 7.35
CA ALA A 427 3.73 2.86 8.22
C ALA A 427 3.45 2.44 9.68
N ALA A 428 2.18 2.32 10.10
CA ALA A 428 1.76 1.82 11.43
C ALA A 428 1.45 0.31 11.44
N ARG A 429 1.67 -0.40 10.33
CA ARG A 429 1.22 -1.79 10.20
C ARG A 429 1.90 -2.79 11.14
N GLY A 430 3.05 -2.47 11.71
CA GLY A 430 3.68 -3.29 12.75
C GLY A 430 2.71 -3.54 13.90
N ARG A 431 2.02 -2.50 14.34
CA ARG A 431 1.00 -2.55 15.40
C ARG A 431 -0.35 -3.10 14.92
N PHE A 432 -0.82 -2.66 13.74
CA PHE A 432 -2.19 -2.91 13.28
C PHE A 432 -2.31 -4.06 12.27
N GLY A 433 -1.20 -4.56 11.73
CA GLY A 433 -1.16 -5.71 10.82
C GLY A 433 -1.68 -5.38 9.42
N GLU A 434 -2.99 -5.46 9.23
CA GLU A 434 -3.64 -5.36 7.91
C GLU A 434 -3.90 -3.89 7.51
N LEU A 435 -2.84 -3.14 7.20
CA LEU A 435 -2.91 -1.73 6.77
C LEU A 435 -2.28 -1.49 5.38
N MET A 436 -2.52 -2.40 4.41
CA MET A 436 -1.88 -2.28 3.10
C MET A 436 -2.87 -1.97 1.96
N GLY A 437 -4.13 -1.75 2.26
CA GLY A 437 -5.14 -1.47 1.25
C GLY A 437 -6.52 -1.17 1.85
N LEU A 438 -7.44 -0.79 0.98
CA LEU A 438 -8.82 -0.51 1.34
C LEU A 438 -9.59 -1.81 1.67
N PRO A 439 -10.54 -1.75 2.61
CA PRO A 439 -10.98 -0.56 3.35
C PRO A 439 -10.13 -0.22 4.58
N GLN A 440 -9.26 -1.10 5.08
CA GLN A 440 -8.56 -0.95 6.37
C GLN A 440 -7.76 0.33 6.50
N VAL A 441 -7.14 0.80 5.42
CA VAL A 441 -6.39 2.07 5.43
C VAL A 441 -7.33 3.28 5.61
N ALA A 442 -8.55 3.23 5.05
CA ALA A 442 -9.56 4.28 5.25
C ALA A 442 -10.08 4.28 6.69
N GLU A 443 -10.41 3.11 7.22
CA GLU A 443 -10.85 2.93 8.61
C GLU A 443 -9.78 3.44 9.62
N HIS A 444 -8.51 3.17 9.33
CA HIS A 444 -7.41 3.67 10.16
C HIS A 444 -7.27 5.20 10.07
N ALA A 445 -7.39 5.80 8.88
CA ALA A 445 -7.36 7.26 8.72
C ALA A 445 -8.51 7.93 9.49
N GLU A 446 -9.72 7.36 9.44
CA GLU A 446 -10.87 7.81 10.22
C GLU A 446 -10.63 7.69 11.74
N SER A 447 -10.04 6.56 12.18
CA SER A 447 -9.69 6.36 13.58
C SER A 447 -8.67 7.39 14.09
N VAL A 448 -7.61 7.67 13.30
CA VAL A 448 -6.61 8.69 13.65
C VAL A 448 -7.24 10.09 13.68
N ALA A 449 -8.17 10.41 12.76
CA ALA A 449 -8.88 11.69 12.79
C ALA A 449 -9.65 11.88 14.12
N ARG A 450 -10.37 10.86 14.57
CA ARG A 450 -11.08 10.90 15.87
C ARG A 450 -10.13 11.09 17.05
N GLN A 451 -8.99 10.43 17.04
CA GLN A 451 -7.97 10.56 18.10
C GLN A 451 -7.38 11.96 18.14
N LEU A 452 -7.08 12.57 17.00
CA LEU A 452 -6.59 13.93 16.89
C LEU A 452 -7.61 14.94 17.45
N LEU A 453 -8.88 14.82 17.07
CA LEU A 453 -9.95 15.69 17.57
C LEU A 453 -10.13 15.56 19.09
N ASN A 454 -10.10 14.34 19.62
CA ASN A 454 -10.19 14.10 21.06
C ASN A 454 -9.00 14.76 21.78
N ALA A 455 -7.78 14.61 21.28
CA ALA A 455 -6.59 15.19 21.87
C ALA A 455 -6.62 16.74 21.86
N LEU A 456 -7.22 17.35 20.83
CA LEU A 456 -7.39 18.80 20.74
C LEU A 456 -8.50 19.33 21.66
N SER A 457 -9.48 18.52 22.02
CA SER A 457 -10.59 18.88 22.90
C SER A 457 -10.23 18.86 24.38
N LEU A 458 -9.12 18.22 24.76
CA LEU A 458 -8.64 18.20 26.14
C LEU A 458 -8.04 19.55 26.56
N PRO A 459 -8.16 19.97 27.85
CA PRO A 459 -7.45 21.13 28.39
C PRO A 459 -5.93 21.03 28.15
N VAL A 460 -5.26 22.16 27.97
CA VAL A 460 -3.81 22.19 27.70
C VAL A 460 -3.00 21.50 28.80
N SER A 461 -3.46 21.55 30.05
CA SER A 461 -2.85 20.87 31.20
C SER A 461 -2.92 19.34 31.12
N GLU A 462 -3.90 18.78 30.39
CA GLU A 462 -4.07 17.34 30.22
C GLU A 462 -3.43 16.82 28.92
N ARG A 463 -2.99 17.73 28.04
CA ARG A 463 -2.35 17.37 26.76
C ARG A 463 -0.87 17.00 26.91
N CYS A 464 -0.23 17.46 27.97
CA CYS A 464 1.19 17.20 28.28
C CYS A 464 1.36 16.78 29.74
N PRO A 465 1.44 15.51 30.08
CA PRO A 465 2.09 15.08 31.30
C PRO A 465 3.63 15.13 31.05
N GLY A 466 4.25 16.24 31.49
CA GLY A 466 5.71 16.37 31.50
C GLY A 466 6.26 17.35 30.47
N SER A 467 6.29 18.64 30.82
CA SER A 467 7.24 19.55 30.24
C SER A 467 8.67 19.10 30.59
N LEU A 468 9.39 18.60 29.62
CA LEU A 468 10.84 18.48 29.74
C LEU A 468 11.44 19.89 29.78
N THR A 469 11.62 20.41 30.99
CA THR A 469 12.70 21.31 31.29
C THR A 469 13.98 20.50 31.16
N TYR A 470 14.73 20.72 30.08
CA TYR A 470 16.18 20.91 29.99
C TYR A 470 16.57 21.18 28.54
#